data_38e11f1a44d4a3b0559e90750c0c8627
#
_entry.id   38e11f1a44d4a3b0559e90750c0c8627
#
_cell.length_a   1.000
_cell.length_b   1.000
_cell.length_c   1.000
_cell.angle_alpha   90.00
_cell.angle_beta   90.00
_cell.angle_gamma   90.00
#
_symmetry.space_group_name_H-M   'P 1'
#
loop_
_entity.id
_entity.type
_entity.pdbx_description
1 polymer ?
#
loop_
_entity_poly.entity_id
_entity_poly.type
_entity_poly.pdbx_seq_one_letter_code
_entity_poly.pdbx_strand_id
1 'polypeptide(L)'
;MTKRERVIAAIEGKKVDAIPSSFSLHFPKNQAVGDEAVAAHLKFFKETDTDIVKVMNEHLVPYYGMIRTPKDYYELIPSFSRNTNIIEDQIEMTKKIMDGVDKDAFTMGTLHGMCASGIHPLEKMGEGYNYDQVRQMQVDFLRWDEKKMLDSMERIADGMCILAERYIKDAGVDSVYYAGLGA
;
A
#
# COMPACT_ATOMS: atom_id res chain seq x y z
N MET A 1 -15.97 -4.04 25.46
CA MET A 1 -16.04 -4.22 23.98
C MET A 1 -14.79 -4.95 23.54
N THR A 2 -14.89 -5.87 22.58
CA THR A 2 -13.70 -6.36 21.86
C THR A 2 -13.08 -5.23 21.03
N LYS A 3 -11.84 -5.40 20.56
CA LYS A 3 -11.17 -4.42 19.69
C LYS A 3 -12.01 -4.12 18.44
N ARG A 4 -12.48 -5.17 17.77
CA ARG A 4 -13.34 -5.07 16.58
C ARG A 4 -14.66 -4.34 16.86
N GLU A 5 -15.37 -4.69 17.92
CA GLU A 5 -16.61 -4.01 18.31
C GLU A 5 -16.39 -2.53 18.56
N ARG A 6 -15.28 -2.18 19.21
CA ARG A 6 -14.92 -0.79 19.50
C ARG A 6 -14.70 0.02 18.22
N VAL A 7 -13.96 -0.55 17.26
CA VAL A 7 -13.71 0.11 15.97
C VAL A 7 -15.01 0.29 15.18
N ILE A 8 -15.84 -0.77 15.08
CA ILE A 8 -17.12 -0.70 14.37
C ILE A 8 -18.06 0.32 15.03
N ALA A 9 -18.16 0.30 16.35
CA ALA A 9 -19.00 1.26 17.08
C ALA A 9 -18.54 2.72 16.85
N ALA A 10 -17.23 2.95 16.82
CA ALA A 10 -16.68 4.27 16.53
C ALA A 10 -17.00 4.73 15.09
N ILE A 11 -16.87 3.84 14.09
CA ILE A 11 -17.23 4.11 12.69
C ILE A 11 -18.72 4.48 12.58
N GLU A 12 -19.58 3.80 13.34
CA GLU A 12 -21.02 4.05 13.34
C GLU A 12 -21.45 5.24 14.22
N GLY A 13 -20.51 5.97 14.81
CA GLY A 13 -20.76 7.10 15.70
C GLY A 13 -21.43 6.71 17.02
N LYS A 14 -21.32 5.45 17.44
CA LYS A 14 -21.84 4.94 18.70
C LYS A 14 -20.87 5.21 19.85
N LYS A 15 -21.37 5.14 21.09
CA LYS A 15 -20.53 5.25 22.29
C LYS A 15 -19.57 4.06 22.37
N VAL A 16 -18.30 4.36 22.62
CA VAL A 16 -17.23 3.39 22.83
C VAL A 16 -16.71 3.44 24.26
N ASP A 17 -16.10 2.35 24.71
CA ASP A 17 -15.46 2.24 26.03
C ASP A 17 -14.09 2.91 26.07
N ALA A 18 -13.38 2.96 24.91
CA ALA A 18 -12.14 3.66 24.70
C ALA A 18 -12.03 4.15 23.25
N ILE A 19 -11.16 5.11 22.97
CA ILE A 19 -10.88 5.56 21.59
C ILE A 19 -10.08 4.46 20.87
N PRO A 20 -10.55 3.96 19.72
CA PRO A 20 -9.79 2.98 18.95
C PRO A 20 -8.44 3.50 18.52
N SER A 21 -7.43 2.65 18.59
CA SER A 21 -6.05 3.01 18.27
C SER A 21 -5.49 2.23 17.08
N SER A 22 -4.63 2.89 16.31
CA SER A 22 -3.80 2.29 15.27
C SER A 22 -2.52 3.08 15.11
N PHE A 23 -1.45 2.39 14.73
CA PHE A 23 -0.20 3.05 14.36
C PHE A 23 0.24 2.64 12.96
N SER A 24 0.91 3.56 12.28
CA SER A 24 1.57 3.32 10.99
C SER A 24 3.05 3.54 11.15
N LEU A 25 3.84 2.61 10.64
CA LEU A 25 5.28 2.77 10.58
C LEU A 25 5.80 2.06 9.33
N HIS A 26 6.93 2.52 8.80
CA HIS A 26 7.70 1.77 7.82
C HIS A 26 8.73 0.91 8.53
N PHE A 27 8.76 -0.37 8.19
CA PHE A 27 9.77 -1.27 8.72
C PHE A 27 11.13 -1.03 8.03
N PRO A 28 12.26 -1.33 8.70
CA PRO A 28 13.56 -1.32 8.05
C PRO A 28 13.59 -2.22 6.82
N LYS A 29 14.42 -1.90 5.82
CA LYS A 29 14.47 -2.63 4.53
C LYS A 29 14.60 -4.15 4.67
N ASN A 30 15.32 -4.62 5.68
CA ASN A 30 15.49 -6.05 5.97
C ASN A 30 14.26 -6.70 6.67
N GLN A 31 13.23 -5.93 6.95
CA GLN A 31 11.96 -6.37 7.56
C GLN A 31 10.75 -5.86 6.78
N ALA A 32 10.96 -5.43 5.55
CA ALA A 32 9.92 -4.79 4.74
C ALA A 32 9.08 -5.78 3.93
N VAL A 33 9.64 -6.94 3.61
CA VAL A 33 8.99 -7.96 2.77
C VAL A 33 9.29 -9.38 3.27
N GLY A 34 8.51 -10.35 2.82
CA GLY A 34 8.73 -11.75 3.13
C GLY A 34 8.43 -12.14 4.58
N ASP A 35 9.06 -13.23 5.04
CA ASP A 35 8.83 -13.78 6.39
C ASP A 35 9.35 -12.86 7.50
N GLU A 36 10.41 -12.11 7.25
CA GLU A 36 10.92 -11.09 8.16
C GLU A 36 9.90 -9.97 8.40
N ALA A 37 9.18 -9.57 7.36
CA ALA A 37 8.09 -8.61 7.49
C ALA A 37 6.92 -9.19 8.30
N VAL A 38 6.56 -10.45 8.08
CA VAL A 38 5.54 -11.14 8.89
C VAL A 38 5.93 -11.12 10.37
N ALA A 39 7.15 -11.52 10.69
CA ALA A 39 7.65 -11.55 12.07
C ALA A 39 7.65 -10.15 12.71
N ALA A 40 8.07 -9.12 11.96
CA ALA A 40 8.10 -7.74 12.42
C ALA A 40 6.69 -7.20 12.71
N HIS A 41 5.72 -7.47 11.83
CA HIS A 41 4.32 -7.08 12.02
C HIS A 41 3.71 -7.75 13.25
N LEU A 42 3.87 -9.07 13.39
CA LEU A 42 3.34 -9.81 14.54
C LEU A 42 3.92 -9.34 15.85
N LYS A 43 5.23 -9.08 15.89
CA LYS A 43 5.89 -8.50 17.06
C LYS A 43 5.32 -7.12 17.38
N PHE A 44 5.23 -6.24 16.39
CA PHE A 44 4.73 -4.88 16.56
C PHE A 44 3.29 -4.85 17.10
N PHE A 45 2.39 -5.64 16.52
CA PHE A 45 1.01 -5.68 16.98
C PHE A 45 0.86 -6.29 18.38
N LYS A 46 1.68 -7.28 18.71
CA LYS A 46 1.73 -7.85 20.06
C LYS A 46 2.23 -6.84 21.11
N GLU A 47 3.22 -6.03 20.76
CA GLU A 47 3.82 -5.05 21.68
C GLU A 47 2.97 -3.79 21.83
N THR A 48 2.28 -3.37 20.79
CA THR A 48 1.44 -2.16 20.81
C THR A 48 0.00 -2.40 21.23
N ASP A 49 -0.48 -3.63 21.11
CA ASP A 49 -1.84 -4.06 21.46
C ASP A 49 -2.97 -3.17 20.90
N THR A 50 -2.77 -2.67 19.66
CA THR A 50 -3.72 -1.77 19.01
C THR A 50 -5.03 -2.44 18.64
N ASP A 51 -6.11 -1.64 18.51
CA ASP A 51 -7.42 -2.10 18.08
C ASP A 51 -7.46 -2.45 16.59
N ILE A 52 -6.67 -1.72 15.79
CA ILE A 52 -6.57 -1.91 14.35
C ILE A 52 -5.20 -2.46 13.99
N VAL A 53 -5.19 -3.63 13.37
CA VAL A 53 -4.03 -4.26 12.75
C VAL A 53 -3.93 -3.73 11.33
N LYS A 54 -3.06 -2.73 11.12
CA LYS A 54 -2.79 -2.19 9.80
C LYS A 54 -1.57 -2.85 9.19
N VAL A 55 -1.79 -3.75 8.24
CA VAL A 55 -0.72 -4.40 7.49
C VAL A 55 -0.08 -3.38 6.54
N MET A 56 1.21 -3.13 6.70
CA MET A 56 1.96 -2.23 5.83
C MET A 56 2.21 -2.87 4.46
N ASN A 57 2.35 -2.03 3.45
CA ASN A 57 2.70 -2.45 2.10
C ASN A 57 3.98 -1.75 1.68
N GLU A 58 5.08 -2.51 1.66
CA GLU A 58 6.38 -2.04 1.17
C GLU A 58 6.68 -2.58 -0.24
N HIS A 59 5.73 -3.29 -0.86
CA HIS A 59 5.80 -3.72 -2.26
C HIS A 59 5.43 -2.55 -3.18
N LEU A 60 6.41 -1.72 -3.47
CA LEU A 60 6.26 -0.54 -4.30
C LEU A 60 6.26 -0.93 -5.79
N VAL A 61 5.56 -0.15 -6.63
CA VAL A 61 5.67 -0.29 -8.08
C VAL A 61 7.16 -0.25 -8.47
N PRO A 62 7.69 -1.32 -9.09
CA PRO A 62 9.12 -1.43 -9.29
C PRO A 62 9.62 -0.49 -10.39
N TYR A 63 10.91 -0.20 -10.33
CA TYR A 63 11.63 0.45 -11.42
C TYR A 63 11.96 -0.56 -12.51
N TYR A 64 11.48 -0.32 -13.71
CA TYR A 64 11.68 -1.21 -14.85
C TYR A 64 12.75 -0.71 -15.84
N GLY A 65 13.20 0.53 -15.70
CA GLY A 65 14.18 1.13 -16.59
C GLY A 65 14.24 2.66 -16.46
N MET A 66 15.08 3.29 -17.25
CA MET A 66 15.26 4.74 -17.22
C MET A 66 14.04 5.47 -17.80
N ILE A 67 13.35 6.24 -16.99
CA ILE A 67 12.16 7.01 -17.36
C ILE A 67 12.54 8.49 -17.48
N ARG A 68 12.59 9.03 -18.68
CA ARG A 68 12.92 10.43 -18.97
C ARG A 68 11.80 11.20 -19.64
N THR A 69 10.81 10.48 -20.17
CA THR A 69 9.70 11.03 -20.94
C THR A 69 8.39 10.35 -20.59
N PRO A 70 7.23 10.96 -20.87
CA PRO A 70 5.94 10.29 -20.77
C PRO A 70 5.85 8.99 -21.57
N LYS A 71 6.55 8.92 -22.69
CA LYS A 71 6.62 7.71 -23.52
C LYS A 71 7.33 6.58 -22.77
N ASP A 72 8.47 6.85 -22.12
CA ASP A 72 9.18 5.84 -21.32
C ASP A 72 8.30 5.36 -20.18
N TYR A 73 7.61 6.28 -19.50
CA TYR A 73 6.67 5.94 -18.42
C TYR A 73 5.57 5.00 -18.93
N TYR A 74 4.99 5.31 -20.09
CA TYR A 74 3.97 4.48 -20.72
C TYR A 74 4.49 3.10 -21.14
N GLU A 75 5.69 2.99 -21.69
CA GLU A 75 6.25 1.74 -22.21
C GLU A 75 6.79 0.83 -21.09
N LEU A 76 7.34 1.41 -20.01
CA LEU A 76 8.01 0.67 -18.96
C LEU A 76 7.06 0.26 -17.81
N ILE A 77 5.98 1.01 -17.54
CA ILE A 77 5.00 0.59 -16.53
C ILE A 77 4.09 -0.50 -17.11
N PRO A 78 4.16 -1.73 -16.61
CA PRO A 78 3.36 -2.82 -17.15
C PRO A 78 1.89 -2.73 -16.73
N SER A 79 1.04 -3.48 -17.39
CA SER A 79 -0.28 -3.81 -16.86
C SER A 79 -0.13 -4.81 -15.71
N PHE A 80 -0.93 -4.63 -14.68
CA PHE A 80 -0.95 -5.53 -13.52
C PHE A 80 -2.04 -6.59 -13.67
N SER A 81 -1.81 -7.75 -13.10
CA SER A 81 -2.77 -8.84 -13.01
C SER A 81 -2.77 -9.41 -11.60
N ARG A 82 -3.72 -10.31 -11.30
CA ARG A 82 -3.77 -10.99 -10.00
C ARG A 82 -2.47 -11.71 -9.64
N ASN A 83 -1.74 -12.19 -10.63
CA ASN A 83 -0.50 -12.97 -10.46
C ASN A 83 0.76 -12.11 -10.65
N THR A 84 0.66 -10.79 -10.64
CA THR A 84 1.83 -9.93 -10.63
C THR A 84 2.56 -10.06 -9.29
N ASN A 85 3.86 -10.31 -9.30
CA ASN A 85 4.64 -10.65 -8.09
C ASN A 85 4.42 -9.69 -6.92
N ILE A 86 4.42 -8.37 -7.16
CA ILE A 86 4.20 -7.41 -6.06
C ILE A 86 2.82 -7.54 -5.40
N ILE A 87 1.82 -8.03 -6.13
CA ILE A 87 0.47 -8.30 -5.60
C ILE A 87 0.46 -9.64 -4.88
N GLU A 88 1.02 -10.68 -5.52
CA GLU A 88 1.10 -12.02 -4.90
C GLU A 88 1.86 -11.98 -3.58
N ASP A 89 3.07 -11.40 -3.58
CA ASP A 89 3.93 -11.35 -2.40
C ASP A 89 3.26 -10.58 -1.25
N GLN A 90 2.57 -9.48 -1.57
CA GLN A 90 1.84 -8.71 -0.56
C GLN A 90 0.65 -9.49 0.03
N ILE A 91 -0.08 -10.22 -0.79
CA ILE A 91 -1.22 -11.03 -0.34
C ILE A 91 -0.76 -12.23 0.49
N GLU A 92 0.28 -12.93 0.07
CA GLU A 92 0.85 -14.04 0.83
C GLU A 92 1.39 -13.59 2.19
N MET A 93 2.10 -12.46 2.22
CA MET A 93 2.55 -11.85 3.48
C MET A 93 1.36 -11.50 4.37
N THR A 94 0.32 -10.87 3.80
CA THR A 94 -0.88 -10.49 4.56
C THR A 94 -1.59 -11.70 5.15
N LYS A 95 -1.77 -12.79 4.41
CA LYS A 95 -2.37 -14.04 4.91
C LYS A 95 -1.62 -14.58 6.13
N LYS A 96 -0.29 -14.64 6.04
CA LYS A 96 0.55 -15.11 7.16
C LYS A 96 0.40 -14.21 8.40
N ILE A 97 0.31 -12.89 8.21
CA ILE A 97 0.05 -11.95 9.31
C ILE A 97 -1.34 -12.19 9.89
N MET A 98 -2.37 -12.33 9.05
CA MET A 98 -3.74 -12.61 9.47
C MET A 98 -3.88 -13.90 10.28
N ASP A 99 -3.06 -14.91 9.99
CA ASP A 99 -3.04 -16.16 10.75
C ASP A 99 -2.50 -15.98 12.18
N GLY A 100 -1.59 -15.01 12.38
CA GLY A 100 -0.89 -14.80 13.64
C GLY A 100 -1.39 -13.66 14.52
N VAL A 101 -2.27 -12.78 14.02
CA VAL A 101 -2.80 -11.66 14.81
C VAL A 101 -4.03 -12.05 15.65
N ASP A 102 -4.34 -11.20 16.63
CA ASP A 102 -5.54 -11.31 17.46
C ASP A 102 -6.80 -11.29 16.58
N LYS A 103 -7.63 -12.32 16.70
CA LYS A 103 -8.87 -12.46 15.91
C LYS A 103 -9.94 -11.43 16.28
N ASP A 104 -9.80 -10.79 17.44
CA ASP A 104 -10.67 -9.71 17.90
C ASP A 104 -10.25 -8.33 17.35
N ALA A 105 -9.08 -8.21 16.75
CA ALA A 105 -8.64 -6.97 16.12
C ALA A 105 -9.43 -6.66 14.83
N PHE A 106 -9.60 -5.38 14.54
CA PHE A 106 -10.05 -4.93 13.23
C PHE A 106 -8.85 -4.86 12.29
N THR A 107 -8.96 -5.42 11.09
CA THR A 107 -7.80 -5.61 10.20
C THR A 107 -7.89 -4.76 8.95
N MET A 108 -6.74 -4.26 8.49
CA MET A 108 -6.68 -3.30 7.41
C MET A 108 -5.44 -3.53 6.54
N GLY A 109 -5.63 -3.70 5.22
CA GLY A 109 -4.54 -3.72 4.24
C GLY A 109 -4.18 -2.30 3.76
N THR A 110 -2.92 -2.03 3.49
CA THR A 110 -2.47 -0.72 2.98
C THR A 110 -2.40 -0.70 1.47
N LEU A 111 -3.09 0.26 0.85
CA LEU A 111 -2.95 0.62 -0.56
C LEU A 111 -2.25 1.96 -0.68
N HIS A 112 -1.19 2.03 -1.48
CA HIS A 112 -0.65 3.32 -1.90
C HIS A 112 -1.61 3.97 -2.90
N GLY A 113 -1.85 5.26 -2.74
CA GLY A 113 -2.66 6.02 -3.68
C GLY A 113 -2.04 6.07 -5.09
N MET A 114 -2.84 6.37 -6.08
CA MET A 114 -2.40 6.39 -7.48
C MET A 114 -1.21 7.32 -7.71
N CYS A 115 -1.22 8.53 -7.13
CA CYS A 115 -0.10 9.46 -7.23
C CYS A 115 1.15 8.91 -6.53
N ALA A 116 1.01 8.33 -5.31
CA ALA A 116 2.12 7.71 -4.59
C ALA A 116 2.71 6.54 -5.39
N SER A 117 1.88 5.63 -5.86
CA SER A 117 2.33 4.49 -6.68
C SER A 117 3.00 4.93 -7.97
N GLY A 118 2.52 6.02 -8.57
CA GLY A 118 3.06 6.57 -9.81
C GLY A 118 4.45 7.22 -9.68
N ILE A 119 4.86 7.64 -8.48
CA ILE A 119 6.20 8.18 -8.28
C ILE A 119 7.24 7.11 -7.94
N HIS A 120 6.85 5.94 -7.44
CA HIS A 120 7.79 4.89 -7.02
C HIS A 120 8.80 4.48 -8.11
N PRO A 121 8.39 4.29 -9.39
CA PRO A 121 9.35 4.00 -10.45
C PRO A 121 10.34 5.13 -10.68
N LEU A 122 9.94 6.38 -10.44
CA LEU A 122 10.78 7.57 -10.61
C LEU A 122 11.75 7.73 -9.44
N GLU A 123 11.36 7.42 -8.22
CA GLU A 123 12.22 7.48 -7.03
C GLU A 123 13.48 6.61 -7.17
N LYS A 124 13.34 5.47 -7.84
CA LYS A 124 14.46 4.54 -8.05
C LYS A 124 15.38 4.92 -9.20
N MET A 125 15.01 5.91 -10.03
CA MET A 125 15.79 6.31 -11.20
C MET A 125 17.07 7.05 -10.87
N GLY A 126 17.14 7.70 -9.75
CA GLY A 126 18.20 8.65 -9.54
C GLY A 126 18.74 8.67 -8.11
N GLU A 127 19.94 8.17 -7.95
CA GLU A 127 20.81 8.71 -6.91
C GLU A 127 20.87 10.23 -7.12
N GLY A 128 20.22 10.99 -6.21
CA GLY A 128 20.27 12.45 -6.23
C GLY A 128 18.97 13.20 -6.43
N TYR A 129 17.87 12.55 -6.80
CA TYR A 129 16.56 13.19 -6.79
C TYR A 129 15.95 13.10 -5.39
N ASN A 130 15.52 14.25 -4.85
CA ASN A 130 14.68 14.26 -3.66
C ASN A 130 13.21 14.01 -4.03
N TYR A 131 12.40 13.78 -3.01
CA TYR A 131 10.99 13.46 -3.17
C TYR A 131 10.21 14.53 -3.96
N ASP A 132 10.46 15.82 -3.71
CA ASP A 132 9.78 16.92 -4.40
C ASP A 132 10.14 16.97 -5.89
N GLN A 133 11.40 16.68 -6.23
CA GLN A 133 11.84 16.61 -7.63
C GLN A 133 11.14 15.47 -8.38
N VAL A 134 10.97 14.31 -7.74
CA VAL A 134 10.26 13.16 -8.34
C VAL A 134 8.78 13.48 -8.55
N ARG A 135 8.14 14.13 -7.60
CA ARG A 135 6.75 14.60 -7.74
C ARG A 135 6.62 15.63 -8.87
N GLN A 136 7.57 16.57 -8.95
CA GLN A 136 7.59 17.56 -10.02
C GLN A 136 7.76 16.88 -11.40
N MET A 137 8.61 15.86 -11.52
CA MET A 137 8.75 15.08 -12.75
C MET A 137 7.42 14.45 -13.19
N GLN A 138 6.63 13.90 -12.26
CA GLN A 138 5.32 13.34 -12.57
C GLN A 138 4.38 14.42 -13.12
N VAL A 139 4.36 15.59 -12.51
CA VAL A 139 3.55 16.74 -12.97
C VAL A 139 4.02 17.23 -14.36
N ASP A 140 5.33 17.31 -14.57
CA ASP A 140 5.89 17.77 -15.85
C ASP A 140 5.59 16.78 -16.97
N PHE A 141 5.65 15.48 -16.69
CA PHE A 141 5.26 14.45 -17.65
C PHE A 141 3.77 14.52 -17.99
N LEU A 142 2.92 14.75 -17.00
CA LEU A 142 1.48 14.95 -17.22
C LEU A 142 1.20 16.16 -18.12
N ARG A 143 1.92 17.27 -17.90
CA ARG A 143 1.81 18.48 -18.75
C ARG A 143 2.36 18.29 -20.16
N TRP A 144 3.38 17.42 -20.30
CA TRP A 144 4.02 17.14 -21.59
C TRP A 144 3.18 16.24 -22.49
N ASP A 145 2.64 15.14 -21.95
CA ASP A 145 1.77 14.20 -22.68
C ASP A 145 0.76 13.58 -21.71
N GLU A 146 -0.34 14.32 -21.50
CA GLU A 146 -1.43 13.96 -20.60
C GLU A 146 -1.97 12.56 -20.91
N LYS A 147 -2.18 12.26 -22.20
CA LYS A 147 -2.77 10.98 -22.59
C LYS A 147 -1.91 9.79 -22.17
N LYS A 148 -0.62 9.82 -22.45
CA LYS A 148 0.29 8.72 -22.07
C LYS A 148 0.40 8.58 -20.56
N MET A 149 0.44 9.70 -19.84
CA MET A 149 0.49 9.65 -18.38
C MET A 149 -0.78 9.07 -17.79
N LEU A 150 -1.96 9.48 -18.26
CA LEU A 150 -3.23 8.92 -17.81
C LEU A 150 -3.34 7.43 -18.13
N ASP A 151 -3.02 7.00 -19.36
CA ASP A 151 -3.03 5.58 -19.76
C ASP A 151 -2.09 4.74 -18.86
N SER A 152 -0.98 5.31 -18.41
CA SER A 152 -0.04 4.63 -17.50
C SER A 152 -0.56 4.56 -16.07
N MET A 153 -1.17 5.65 -15.61
CA MET A 153 -1.76 5.73 -14.27
C MET A 153 -2.99 4.84 -14.14
N GLU A 154 -3.79 4.69 -15.20
CA GLU A 154 -4.91 3.72 -15.24
C GLU A 154 -4.42 2.30 -15.03
N ARG A 155 -3.31 1.88 -15.66
CA ARG A 155 -2.73 0.55 -15.41
C ARG A 155 -2.28 0.35 -13.96
N ILE A 156 -1.72 1.38 -13.34
CA ILE A 156 -1.38 1.35 -11.91
C ILE A 156 -2.66 1.25 -11.07
N ALA A 157 -3.68 2.05 -11.41
CA ALA A 157 -4.96 2.02 -10.71
C ALA A 157 -5.64 0.64 -10.80
N ASP A 158 -5.62 0.00 -11.96
CA ASP A 158 -6.12 -1.37 -12.14
C ASP A 158 -5.41 -2.34 -11.19
N GLY A 159 -4.08 -2.25 -11.08
CA GLY A 159 -3.30 -3.04 -10.15
C GLY A 159 -3.70 -2.81 -8.69
N MET A 160 -3.98 -1.57 -8.32
CA MET A 160 -4.45 -1.22 -6.98
C MET A 160 -5.87 -1.76 -6.71
N CYS A 161 -6.76 -1.71 -7.70
CA CYS A 161 -8.10 -2.31 -7.59
C CYS A 161 -8.01 -3.83 -7.38
N ILE A 162 -7.13 -4.51 -8.13
CA ILE A 162 -6.86 -5.93 -7.95
C ILE A 162 -6.33 -6.21 -6.53
N LEU A 163 -5.37 -5.44 -6.05
CA LEU A 163 -4.83 -5.61 -4.70
C LEU A 163 -5.88 -5.38 -3.62
N ALA A 164 -6.71 -4.34 -3.77
CA ALA A 164 -7.82 -4.06 -2.85
C ALA A 164 -8.81 -5.23 -2.78
N GLU A 165 -9.22 -5.74 -3.93
CA GLU A 165 -10.10 -6.90 -4.01
C GLU A 165 -9.49 -8.12 -3.31
N ARG A 166 -8.22 -8.40 -3.56
CA ARG A 166 -7.52 -9.55 -2.99
C ARG A 166 -7.29 -9.40 -1.48
N TYR A 167 -7.04 -8.21 -0.97
CA TYR A 167 -6.99 -7.97 0.48
C TYR A 167 -8.29 -8.44 1.16
N ILE A 168 -9.44 -8.06 0.62
CA ILE A 168 -10.74 -8.41 1.20
C ILE A 168 -11.07 -9.89 0.95
N LYS A 169 -10.97 -10.35 -0.31
CA LYS A 169 -11.48 -11.68 -0.71
C LYS A 169 -10.50 -12.82 -0.43
N ASP A 170 -9.20 -12.60 -0.61
CA ASP A 170 -8.20 -13.67 -0.53
C ASP A 170 -7.48 -13.66 0.82
N ALA A 171 -7.17 -12.49 1.38
CA ALA A 171 -6.49 -12.36 2.67
C ALA A 171 -7.45 -12.17 3.87
N GLY A 172 -8.71 -11.80 3.61
CA GLY A 172 -9.75 -11.72 4.64
C GLY A 172 -9.60 -10.54 5.59
N VAL A 173 -8.96 -9.43 5.17
CA VAL A 173 -8.94 -8.21 5.97
C VAL A 173 -10.32 -7.51 5.96
N ASP A 174 -10.63 -6.77 7.01
CA ASP A 174 -11.93 -6.10 7.15
C ASP A 174 -12.06 -4.87 6.26
N SER A 175 -10.95 -4.21 5.96
CA SER A 175 -10.93 -2.97 5.17
C SER A 175 -9.59 -2.73 4.50
N VAL A 176 -9.53 -1.69 3.68
CA VAL A 176 -8.30 -1.20 3.09
C VAL A 176 -8.08 0.27 3.47
N TYR A 177 -6.84 0.62 3.78
CA TYR A 177 -6.40 1.98 3.98
C TYR A 177 -5.80 2.53 2.69
N TYR A 178 -6.44 3.53 2.11
CA TYR A 178 -5.94 4.20 0.91
C TYR A 178 -5.06 5.38 1.32
N ALA A 179 -3.75 5.23 1.12
CA ALA A 179 -2.76 6.28 1.36
C ALA A 179 -2.64 7.18 0.12
N GLY A 180 -3.60 8.10 -0.05
CA GLY A 180 -3.56 9.11 -1.10
C GLY A 180 -2.56 10.21 -0.74
N LEU A 181 -1.57 10.47 -1.61
CA LEU A 181 -0.82 11.70 -1.56
C LEU A 181 -1.63 12.74 -2.34
N GLY A 182 -2.01 13.81 -1.66
CA GLY A 182 -2.55 14.98 -2.35
C GLY A 182 -1.52 15.56 -3.31
N ALA A 183 -1.95 16.04 -4.45
CA ALA A 183 -1.11 16.78 -5.38
C ALA A 183 -0.73 18.15 -4.79
#